data_02220a06858d7e0a0ffa9051e9243454
#
_entry.id   02220a06858d7e0a0ffa9051e9243454
#
_cell.length_a   1.000
_cell.length_b   1.000
_cell.length_c   1.000
_cell.angle_alpha   90.00
_cell.angle_beta   90.00
_cell.angle_gamma   90.00
#
_symmetry.space_group_name_H-M   'P 1'
#
loop_
_entity.id
_entity.type
_entity.pdbx_description
1 polymer ?
#
loop_
_entity_poly.entity_id
_entity_poly.type
_entity_poly.pdbx_seq_one_letter_code
_entity_poly.pdbx_strand_id
1 'polypeptide(L)'
;MYKRQAYDLTTGKSFSEALEKQGKAFPSILINMIKASEMTGELPETLDDMEEYFAETEATRKAMVTAMIYPVIILIIALGVGTFIMLFVVPRFVDIYKTMDGADIPGITLAVLALSDFLQKYILWILVGIVFFLLIFLYLYKNVKSFKTGVQWLVMHTPVFGNVVIYNEVTMFSKTFASLLAHNVFITDSMEILDKVSNNEIYKQLIHNAINNIAKGKSISTAFKDQWAFPIPAYEMIVTGEKTGQLPEMMNKVAAYYQDLHKNAVARIKTFIEPILIILLTVMVGVIVLSIVVPMFNMYSAIQA
;
A
#
# COMPACT_ATOMS: atom_id res chain seq x y z
N MET A 1 31.69 0.44 3.52
CA MET A 1 30.83 1.30 4.31
C MET A 1 31.51 1.71 5.61
N TYR A 2 31.71 0.82 6.60
CA TYR A 2 32.33 1.11 7.89
C TYR A 2 33.69 1.84 7.83
N LYS A 3 34.61 1.44 6.94
CA LYS A 3 35.94 2.07 6.82
C LYS A 3 35.89 3.56 6.44
N ARG A 4 34.88 3.95 5.64
CA ARG A 4 34.70 5.37 5.26
C ARG A 4 34.13 6.18 6.40
N GLN A 5 33.15 5.64 7.13
CA GLN A 5 32.59 6.28 8.32
C GLN A 5 33.65 6.46 9.40
N ALA A 6 34.43 5.41 9.71
CA ALA A 6 35.52 5.49 10.68
C ALA A 6 36.55 6.55 10.28
N TYR A 7 36.91 6.65 8.99
CA TYR A 7 37.80 7.68 8.47
C TYR A 7 37.21 9.09 8.64
N ASP A 8 35.92 9.27 8.29
CA ASP A 8 35.28 10.60 8.42
C ASP A 8 35.22 11.02 9.90
N LEU A 9 34.92 10.12 10.83
CA LEU A 9 34.96 10.39 12.29
C LEU A 9 36.36 10.72 12.78
N THR A 10 37.40 9.98 12.37
CA THR A 10 38.78 10.27 12.76
C THR A 10 39.31 11.57 12.18
N THR A 11 38.71 12.08 11.11
CA THR A 11 39.01 13.41 10.53
C THR A 11 38.24 14.56 11.18
N GLY A 12 37.50 14.29 12.28
CA GLY A 12 36.81 15.30 13.08
C GLY A 12 35.43 15.70 12.56
N LYS A 13 34.83 14.91 11.64
CA LYS A 13 33.45 15.14 11.21
C LYS A 13 32.46 14.58 12.21
N SER A 14 31.25 15.16 12.26
CA SER A 14 30.18 14.65 13.09
C SER A 14 29.69 13.28 12.59
N PHE A 15 29.05 12.50 13.46
CA PHE A 15 28.51 11.19 13.09
C PHE A 15 27.39 11.32 12.07
N SER A 16 26.52 12.33 12.23
CA SER A 16 25.46 12.66 11.27
C SER A 16 26.02 12.97 9.87
N GLU A 17 27.10 13.76 9.77
CA GLU A 17 27.75 14.07 8.48
C GLU A 17 28.37 12.82 7.85
N ALA A 18 28.96 11.94 8.66
CA ALA A 18 29.54 10.67 8.17
C ALA A 18 28.46 9.73 7.62
N LEU A 19 27.26 9.72 8.21
CA LEU A 19 26.11 8.96 7.72
C LEU A 19 25.49 9.58 6.46
N GLU A 20 25.33 10.89 6.42
CA GLU A 20 24.76 11.63 5.27
C GLU A 20 25.56 11.39 4.00
N LYS A 21 26.89 11.32 4.08
CA LYS A 21 27.78 11.00 2.95
C LYS A 21 27.59 9.61 2.36
N GLN A 22 26.95 8.67 3.11
CA GLN A 22 26.63 7.36 2.58
C GLN A 22 25.37 7.38 1.67
N GLY A 23 24.77 8.56 1.46
CA GLY A 23 23.63 8.76 0.58
C GLY A 23 22.39 7.99 1.04
N LYS A 24 21.79 7.21 0.14
CA LYS A 24 20.54 6.49 0.41
C LYS A 24 20.66 5.28 1.36
N ALA A 25 21.85 5.03 1.92
CA ALA A 25 22.06 3.86 2.77
C ALA A 25 21.38 3.97 4.14
N PHE A 26 21.18 5.20 4.61
CA PHE A 26 20.51 5.49 5.88
C PHE A 26 19.26 6.36 5.63
N PRO A 27 18.15 6.05 6.32
CA PRO A 27 16.93 6.86 6.23
C PRO A 27 17.17 8.29 6.71
N SER A 28 16.54 9.26 6.06
CA SER A 28 16.68 10.69 6.40
C SER A 28 16.30 10.99 7.85
N ILE A 29 15.29 10.30 8.39
CA ILE A 29 14.87 10.45 9.79
C ILE A 29 16.02 10.10 10.74
N LEU A 30 16.70 8.98 10.53
CA LEU A 30 17.84 8.58 11.38
C LEU A 30 18.95 9.62 11.38
N ILE A 31 19.32 10.12 10.20
CA ILE A 31 20.38 11.14 10.07
C ILE A 31 19.99 12.43 10.81
N ASN A 32 18.75 12.88 10.66
CA ASN A 32 18.29 14.10 11.29
C ASN A 32 18.14 13.96 12.82
N MET A 33 17.71 12.79 13.31
CA MET A 33 17.65 12.49 14.74
C MET A 33 19.04 12.45 15.37
N ILE A 34 20.00 11.79 14.70
CA ILE A 34 21.40 11.78 15.14
C ILE A 34 21.97 13.21 15.15
N LYS A 35 21.67 14.00 14.13
CA LYS A 35 22.14 15.39 14.08
C LYS A 35 21.58 16.23 15.21
N ALA A 36 20.33 16.05 15.58
CA ALA A 36 19.74 16.74 16.74
C ALA A 36 20.37 16.27 18.05
N SER A 37 20.55 14.95 18.23
CA SER A 37 21.13 14.40 19.46
C SER A 37 22.63 14.67 19.63
N GLU A 38 23.37 14.88 18.56
CA GLU A 38 24.75 15.38 18.64
C GLU A 38 24.85 16.77 19.27
N MET A 39 23.83 17.61 19.08
CA MET A 39 23.78 18.94 19.66
C MET A 39 23.34 18.92 21.13
N THR A 40 22.52 17.95 21.56
CA THR A 40 22.03 17.80 22.93
C THR A 40 22.89 16.87 23.80
N GLY A 41 23.69 16.00 23.15
CA GLY A 41 24.50 14.99 23.83
C GLY A 41 23.74 13.71 24.19
N GLU A 42 22.50 13.53 23.71
CA GLU A 42 21.58 12.42 24.01
C GLU A 42 21.63 11.32 22.94
N LEU A 43 22.81 11.12 22.30
CA LEU A 43 22.97 10.18 21.20
C LEU A 43 22.59 8.72 21.53
N PRO A 44 22.98 8.13 22.70
CA PRO A 44 22.60 6.77 23.05
C PRO A 44 21.08 6.58 23.11
N GLU A 45 20.38 7.45 23.82
CA GLU A 45 18.91 7.41 23.97
C GLU A 45 18.20 7.56 22.62
N THR A 46 18.68 8.49 21.80
CA THR A 46 18.15 8.66 20.44
C THR A 46 18.33 7.41 19.56
N LEU A 47 19.45 6.69 19.71
CA LEU A 47 19.66 5.47 18.96
C LEU A 47 18.75 4.34 19.41
N ASP A 48 18.49 4.21 20.72
CA ASP A 48 17.55 3.25 21.28
C ASP A 48 16.11 3.55 20.78
N ASP A 49 15.69 4.81 20.80
CA ASP A 49 14.40 5.24 20.26
C ASP A 49 14.27 4.97 18.75
N MET A 50 15.35 5.14 18.01
CA MET A 50 15.36 4.84 16.56
C MET A 50 15.34 3.34 16.29
N GLU A 51 15.96 2.51 17.14
CA GLU A 51 15.82 1.06 17.07
C GLU A 51 14.37 0.65 17.22
N GLU A 52 13.68 1.13 18.27
CA GLU A 52 12.27 0.85 18.51
C GLU A 52 11.39 1.34 17.34
N TYR A 53 11.62 2.57 16.88
CA TYR A 53 10.91 3.15 15.73
C TYR A 53 11.01 2.27 14.49
N PHE A 54 12.21 1.83 14.11
CA PHE A 54 12.41 1.00 12.93
C PHE A 54 11.89 -0.42 13.13
N ALA A 55 12.03 -1.00 14.33
CA ALA A 55 11.49 -2.32 14.66
C ALA A 55 9.97 -2.34 14.50
N GLU A 56 9.25 -1.35 15.02
CA GLU A 56 7.80 -1.26 14.89
C GLU A 56 7.35 -0.97 13.45
N THR A 57 8.07 -0.10 12.74
CA THR A 57 7.78 0.21 11.33
C THR A 57 7.93 -1.04 10.46
N GLU A 58 9.00 -1.81 10.68
CA GLU A 58 9.25 -3.05 9.96
C GLU A 58 8.27 -4.16 10.35
N ALA A 59 7.89 -4.26 11.63
CA ALA A 59 6.86 -5.19 12.09
C ALA A 59 5.50 -4.91 11.43
N THR A 60 5.11 -3.65 11.33
CA THR A 60 3.90 -3.21 10.64
C THR A 60 3.95 -3.58 9.15
N ARG A 61 5.06 -3.26 8.48
CA ARG A 61 5.27 -3.62 7.07
C ARG A 61 5.22 -5.12 6.84
N LYS A 62 5.89 -5.92 7.67
CA LYS A 62 5.86 -7.39 7.60
C LYS A 62 4.45 -7.93 7.78
N ALA A 63 3.69 -7.40 8.73
CA ALA A 63 2.31 -7.80 8.96
C ALA A 63 1.44 -7.56 7.72
N MET A 64 1.59 -6.41 7.05
CA MET A 64 0.88 -6.10 5.80
C MET A 64 1.27 -7.05 4.66
N VAL A 65 2.57 -7.25 4.43
CA VAL A 65 3.07 -8.16 3.37
C VAL A 65 2.57 -9.58 3.62
N THR A 66 2.71 -10.09 4.85
CA THR A 66 2.25 -11.43 5.23
C THR A 66 0.73 -11.58 5.03
N ALA A 67 -0.03 -10.51 5.30
CA ALA A 67 -1.47 -10.49 5.07
C ALA A 67 -1.85 -10.71 3.61
N MET A 68 -1.05 -10.22 2.69
CA MET A 68 -1.31 -10.28 1.25
C MET A 68 -0.80 -11.55 0.56
N ILE A 69 0.08 -12.33 1.20
CA ILE A 69 0.66 -13.55 0.59
C ILE A 69 -0.44 -14.57 0.26
N TYR A 70 -1.31 -14.89 1.22
CA TYR A 70 -2.37 -15.87 1.04
C TYR A 70 -3.34 -15.50 -0.11
N PRO A 71 -3.94 -14.31 -0.15
CA PRO A 71 -4.79 -13.87 -1.24
C PRO A 71 -4.12 -13.93 -2.61
N VAL A 72 -2.86 -13.51 -2.71
CA VAL A 72 -2.10 -13.52 -3.98
C VAL A 72 -1.86 -14.95 -4.46
N ILE A 73 -1.47 -15.88 -3.57
CA ILE A 73 -1.26 -17.28 -3.94
C ILE A 73 -2.57 -17.91 -4.45
N ILE A 74 -3.68 -17.72 -3.73
CA ILE A 74 -4.99 -18.26 -4.12
C ILE A 74 -5.42 -17.68 -5.48
N LEU A 75 -5.25 -16.39 -5.68
CA LEU A 75 -5.59 -15.73 -6.95
C LEU A 75 -4.76 -16.29 -8.12
N ILE A 76 -3.46 -16.49 -7.93
CA ILE A 76 -2.58 -17.07 -8.96
C ILE A 76 -3.01 -18.49 -9.29
N ILE A 77 -3.27 -19.32 -8.28
CA ILE A 77 -3.74 -20.70 -8.50
C ILE A 77 -5.08 -20.70 -9.23
N ALA A 78 -6.03 -19.86 -8.79
CA ALA A 78 -7.34 -19.74 -9.40
C ALA A 78 -7.27 -19.35 -10.88
N LEU A 79 -6.50 -18.31 -11.18
CA LEU A 79 -6.28 -17.86 -12.56
C LEU A 79 -5.55 -18.93 -13.39
N GLY A 80 -4.58 -19.62 -12.80
CA GLY A 80 -3.86 -20.71 -13.46
C GLY A 80 -4.77 -21.87 -13.81
N VAL A 81 -5.59 -22.35 -12.86
CA VAL A 81 -6.55 -23.43 -13.09
C VAL A 81 -7.63 -23.01 -14.09
N GLY A 82 -8.21 -21.79 -13.92
CA GLY A 82 -9.21 -21.26 -14.85
C GLY A 82 -8.67 -21.17 -16.29
N THR A 83 -7.48 -20.63 -16.45
CA THR A 83 -6.82 -20.53 -17.76
C THR A 83 -6.52 -21.92 -18.34
N PHE A 84 -6.03 -22.85 -17.53
CA PHE A 84 -5.79 -24.23 -17.95
C PHE A 84 -7.08 -24.88 -18.46
N ILE A 85 -8.17 -24.77 -17.73
CA ILE A 85 -9.46 -25.35 -18.16
C ILE A 85 -9.93 -24.69 -19.47
N MET A 86 -9.83 -23.37 -19.58
CA MET A 86 -10.23 -22.63 -20.79
C MET A 86 -9.38 -22.99 -22.02
N LEU A 87 -8.08 -23.21 -21.84
CA LEU A 87 -7.17 -23.49 -22.96
C LEU A 87 -7.16 -24.97 -23.39
N PHE A 88 -7.35 -25.89 -22.45
CA PHE A 88 -7.16 -27.31 -22.70
C PHE A 88 -8.42 -28.15 -22.56
N VAL A 89 -9.29 -27.85 -21.61
CA VAL A 89 -10.47 -28.69 -21.33
C VAL A 89 -11.65 -28.28 -22.21
N VAL A 90 -11.99 -26.99 -22.22
CA VAL A 90 -13.13 -26.48 -22.99
C VAL A 90 -13.04 -26.82 -24.47
N PRO A 91 -11.91 -26.69 -25.19
CA PRO A 91 -11.80 -27.03 -26.59
C PRO A 91 -12.10 -28.52 -26.89
N ARG A 92 -11.69 -29.42 -25.98
CA ARG A 92 -11.98 -30.86 -26.14
C ARG A 92 -13.46 -31.19 -26.19
N PHE A 93 -14.24 -30.48 -25.39
CA PHE A 93 -15.70 -30.63 -25.40
C PHE A 93 -16.32 -30.04 -26.66
N VAL A 94 -15.76 -28.98 -27.24
CA VAL A 94 -16.20 -28.41 -28.52
C VAL A 94 -16.03 -29.41 -29.64
N ASP A 95 -14.88 -30.07 -29.70
CA ASP A 95 -14.60 -31.02 -30.76
C ASP A 95 -15.60 -32.21 -30.70
N ILE A 96 -15.98 -32.65 -29.49
CA ILE A 96 -17.02 -33.66 -29.30
C ILE A 96 -18.39 -33.16 -29.83
N TYR A 97 -18.72 -31.90 -29.57
CA TYR A 97 -19.96 -31.27 -30.03
C TYR A 97 -20.05 -31.20 -31.57
N LYS A 98 -18.97 -30.82 -32.22
CA LYS A 98 -18.93 -30.69 -33.68
C LYS A 98 -19.10 -32.02 -34.42
N THR A 99 -18.86 -33.13 -33.71
CA THR A 99 -19.07 -34.48 -34.30
C THR A 99 -20.51 -34.96 -34.20
N MET A 100 -21.39 -34.22 -33.51
CA MET A 100 -22.79 -34.58 -33.32
C MET A 100 -23.69 -33.66 -34.16
N ASP A 101 -24.24 -34.20 -35.26
CA ASP A 101 -25.18 -33.49 -36.12
C ASP A 101 -26.48 -33.12 -35.37
N GLY A 102 -26.84 -31.84 -35.35
CA GLY A 102 -28.16 -31.37 -34.93
C GLY A 102 -28.31 -30.90 -33.47
N ALA A 103 -27.25 -30.80 -32.68
CA ALA A 103 -27.35 -30.30 -31.30
C ALA A 103 -27.15 -28.78 -31.24
N ASP A 104 -28.17 -28.02 -30.80
CA ASP A 104 -28.04 -26.58 -30.52
C ASP A 104 -27.12 -26.36 -29.31
N ILE A 105 -26.08 -25.54 -29.48
CA ILE A 105 -25.14 -25.21 -28.42
C ILE A 105 -25.78 -24.13 -27.53
N PRO A 106 -25.93 -24.37 -26.21
CA PRO A 106 -26.48 -23.38 -25.28
C PRO A 106 -25.68 -22.07 -25.25
N GLY A 107 -26.37 -20.91 -25.11
CA GLY A 107 -25.74 -19.59 -25.15
C GLY A 107 -24.61 -19.40 -24.14
N ILE A 108 -24.70 -20.01 -22.94
CA ILE A 108 -23.64 -19.97 -21.93
C ILE A 108 -22.36 -20.68 -22.42
N THR A 109 -22.51 -21.79 -23.12
CA THR A 109 -21.39 -22.54 -23.71
C THR A 109 -20.76 -21.73 -24.85
N LEU A 110 -21.55 -21.08 -25.70
CA LEU A 110 -21.05 -20.19 -26.75
C LEU A 110 -20.23 -19.03 -26.18
N ALA A 111 -20.68 -18.41 -25.07
CA ALA A 111 -19.94 -17.34 -24.40
C ALA A 111 -18.59 -17.83 -23.83
N VAL A 112 -18.57 -19.01 -23.20
CA VAL A 112 -17.34 -19.62 -22.68
C VAL A 112 -16.39 -20.02 -23.79
N LEU A 113 -16.92 -20.52 -24.94
CA LEU A 113 -16.13 -20.82 -26.11
C LEU A 113 -15.49 -19.58 -26.73
N ALA A 114 -16.28 -18.52 -26.91
CA ALA A 114 -15.76 -17.24 -27.43
C ALA A 114 -14.65 -16.68 -26.52
N LEU A 115 -14.80 -16.82 -25.20
CA LEU A 115 -13.76 -16.43 -24.25
C LEU A 115 -12.51 -17.32 -24.35
N SER A 116 -12.70 -18.64 -24.52
CA SER A 116 -11.60 -19.59 -24.71
C SER A 116 -10.81 -19.29 -25.99
N ASP A 117 -11.50 -19.10 -27.12
CA ASP A 117 -10.89 -18.75 -28.39
C ASP A 117 -10.16 -17.40 -28.33
N PHE A 118 -10.75 -16.43 -27.67
CA PHE A 118 -10.10 -15.13 -27.41
C PHE A 118 -8.81 -15.30 -26.60
N LEU A 119 -8.85 -16.08 -25.51
CA LEU A 119 -7.67 -16.36 -24.71
C LEU A 119 -6.61 -17.12 -25.51
N GLN A 120 -6.98 -18.17 -26.24
CA GLN A 120 -6.02 -18.92 -27.06
C GLN A 120 -5.32 -18.05 -28.09
N LYS A 121 -6.07 -17.17 -28.75
CA LYS A 121 -5.54 -16.31 -29.80
C LYS A 121 -4.69 -15.16 -29.26
N TYR A 122 -5.06 -14.60 -28.11
CA TYR A 122 -4.48 -13.36 -27.62
C TYR A 122 -3.69 -13.48 -26.31
N ILE A 123 -3.54 -14.67 -25.70
CA ILE A 123 -2.88 -14.83 -24.40
C ILE A 123 -1.47 -14.22 -24.36
N LEU A 124 -0.71 -14.39 -25.43
CA LEU A 124 0.65 -13.85 -25.54
C LEU A 124 0.63 -12.32 -25.60
N TRP A 125 -0.32 -11.75 -26.33
CA TRP A 125 -0.52 -10.30 -26.41
C TRP A 125 -1.06 -9.72 -25.10
N ILE A 126 -1.93 -10.46 -24.41
CA ILE A 126 -2.43 -10.10 -23.07
C ILE A 126 -1.28 -10.04 -22.07
N LEU A 127 -0.41 -11.06 -22.05
CA LEU A 127 0.76 -11.10 -21.18
C LEU A 127 1.72 -9.93 -21.47
N VAL A 128 2.04 -9.71 -22.76
CA VAL A 128 2.88 -8.56 -23.17
C VAL A 128 2.22 -7.23 -22.78
N GLY A 129 0.90 -7.10 -22.98
CA GLY A 129 0.14 -5.92 -22.62
C GLY A 129 0.15 -5.65 -21.11
N ILE A 130 -0.01 -6.69 -20.28
CA ILE A 130 0.07 -6.59 -18.81
C ILE A 130 1.47 -6.13 -18.39
N VAL A 131 2.52 -6.74 -18.92
CA VAL A 131 3.91 -6.35 -18.60
C VAL A 131 4.17 -4.91 -19.02
N PHE A 132 3.77 -4.51 -20.22
CA PHE A 132 3.92 -3.15 -20.72
C PHE A 132 3.15 -2.14 -19.88
N PHE A 133 1.90 -2.46 -19.54
CA PHE A 133 1.08 -1.63 -18.64
C PHE A 133 1.73 -1.46 -17.26
N LEU A 134 2.24 -2.54 -16.66
CA LEU A 134 2.94 -2.47 -15.38
C LEU A 134 4.21 -1.61 -15.46
N LEU A 135 4.99 -1.75 -16.53
CA LEU A 135 6.20 -0.93 -16.73
C LEU A 135 5.86 0.56 -16.87
N ILE A 136 4.85 0.89 -17.68
CA ILE A 136 4.38 2.28 -17.84
C ILE A 136 3.83 2.81 -16.52
N PHE A 137 3.01 2.04 -15.81
CA PHE A 137 2.44 2.43 -14.52
C PHE A 137 3.53 2.73 -13.50
N LEU A 138 4.53 1.85 -13.35
CA LEU A 138 5.66 2.05 -12.45
C LEU A 138 6.51 3.26 -12.85
N TYR A 139 6.73 3.45 -14.15
CA TYR A 139 7.44 4.63 -14.66
C TYR A 139 6.72 5.93 -14.35
N LEU A 140 5.40 6.00 -14.63
CA LEU A 140 4.57 7.17 -14.36
C LEU A 140 4.46 7.44 -12.85
N TYR A 141 4.25 6.39 -12.04
CA TYR A 141 4.15 6.50 -10.58
C TYR A 141 5.45 7.03 -9.94
N LYS A 142 6.60 6.65 -10.50
CA LYS A 142 7.91 7.09 -9.99
C LYS A 142 8.29 8.50 -10.45
N ASN A 143 7.97 8.86 -11.70
CA ASN A 143 8.51 10.06 -12.34
C ASN A 143 7.50 11.21 -12.50
N VAL A 144 6.19 10.93 -12.45
CA VAL A 144 5.14 11.94 -12.65
C VAL A 144 4.40 12.18 -11.34
N LYS A 145 4.70 13.31 -10.69
CA LYS A 145 4.11 13.69 -9.40
C LYS A 145 2.57 13.75 -9.44
N SER A 146 1.99 14.36 -10.47
CA SER A 146 0.53 14.45 -10.61
C SER A 146 -0.13 13.08 -10.74
N PHE A 147 0.48 12.14 -11.45
CA PHE A 147 -0.01 10.78 -11.57
C PHE A 147 0.06 10.05 -10.21
N LYS A 148 1.19 10.17 -9.50
CA LYS A 148 1.37 9.61 -8.15
C LYS A 148 0.30 10.13 -7.19
N THR A 149 0.07 11.46 -7.17
CA THR A 149 -0.96 12.09 -6.34
C THR A 149 -2.36 11.57 -6.69
N GLY A 150 -2.69 11.45 -7.98
CA GLY A 150 -3.97 10.92 -8.44
C GLY A 150 -4.21 9.47 -7.98
N VAL A 151 -3.19 8.61 -8.10
CA VAL A 151 -3.26 7.21 -7.62
C VAL A 151 -3.43 7.17 -6.11
N GLN A 152 -2.66 7.96 -5.36
CA GLN A 152 -2.77 8.03 -3.90
C GLN A 152 -4.15 8.54 -3.47
N TRP A 153 -4.67 9.58 -4.14
CA TRP A 153 -6.02 10.09 -3.89
C TRP A 153 -7.09 9.01 -4.12
N LEU A 154 -7.00 8.29 -5.25
CA LEU A 154 -7.94 7.22 -5.58
C LEU A 154 -7.92 6.12 -4.51
N VAL A 155 -6.72 5.63 -4.13
CA VAL A 155 -6.57 4.58 -3.11
C VAL A 155 -7.11 5.05 -1.76
N MET A 156 -6.83 6.29 -1.35
CA MET A 156 -7.28 6.83 -0.08
C MET A 156 -8.80 7.07 -0.02
N HIS A 157 -9.50 7.15 -1.17
CA HIS A 157 -10.96 7.24 -1.23
C HIS A 157 -11.67 5.88 -1.32
N THR A 158 -10.92 4.78 -1.45
CA THR A 158 -11.55 3.45 -1.42
C THR A 158 -12.01 3.09 -0.01
N PRO A 159 -13.21 2.47 0.15
CA PRO A 159 -13.83 2.30 1.48
C PRO A 159 -13.04 1.39 2.43
N VAL A 160 -12.22 0.47 1.91
CA VAL A 160 -11.46 -0.49 2.73
C VAL A 160 -9.99 -0.09 2.83
N PHE A 161 -9.35 0.19 1.68
CA PHE A 161 -7.92 0.51 1.63
C PHE A 161 -7.61 1.95 2.04
N GLY A 162 -8.57 2.88 1.87
CA GLY A 162 -8.38 4.27 2.22
C GLY A 162 -8.02 4.46 3.69
N ASN A 163 -8.77 3.83 4.58
CA ASN A 163 -8.52 3.90 6.02
C ASN A 163 -7.14 3.33 6.40
N VAL A 164 -6.69 2.25 5.74
CA VAL A 164 -5.35 1.69 6.00
C VAL A 164 -4.27 2.71 5.66
N VAL A 165 -4.38 3.36 4.50
CA VAL A 165 -3.38 4.37 4.10
C VAL A 165 -3.44 5.59 5.02
N ILE A 166 -4.64 6.13 5.29
CA ILE A 166 -4.81 7.31 6.17
C ILE A 166 -4.25 7.02 7.56
N TYR A 167 -4.62 5.89 8.18
CA TYR A 167 -4.16 5.57 9.54
C TYR A 167 -2.64 5.35 9.59
N ASN A 168 -2.07 4.73 8.55
CA ASN A 168 -0.62 4.59 8.44
C ASN A 168 0.08 5.95 8.34
N GLU A 169 -0.41 6.85 7.49
CA GLU A 169 0.18 8.18 7.31
C GLU A 169 0.07 9.02 8.59
N VAL A 170 -1.11 9.00 9.27
CA VAL A 170 -1.27 9.69 10.56
C VAL A 170 -0.33 9.12 11.61
N THR A 171 -0.19 7.79 11.68
CA THR A 171 0.74 7.14 12.62
C THR A 171 2.17 7.58 12.36
N MET A 172 2.62 7.51 11.10
CA MET A 172 3.98 7.88 10.72
C MET A 172 4.25 9.36 10.99
N PHE A 173 3.33 10.25 10.60
CA PHE A 173 3.41 11.67 10.86
C PHE A 173 3.52 11.94 12.37
N SER A 174 2.59 11.41 13.16
CA SER A 174 2.51 11.71 14.59
C SER A 174 3.69 11.12 15.38
N LYS A 175 4.10 9.88 15.05
CA LYS A 175 5.24 9.23 15.70
C LYS A 175 6.56 9.95 15.40
N THR A 176 6.78 10.29 14.13
CA THR A 176 7.98 11.04 13.73
C THR A 176 7.99 12.42 14.34
N PHE A 177 6.85 13.13 14.35
CA PHE A 177 6.74 14.47 14.91
C PHE A 177 6.97 14.46 16.42
N ALA A 178 6.35 13.53 17.15
CA ALA A 178 6.55 13.36 18.59
C ALA A 178 8.02 13.09 18.92
N SER A 179 8.67 12.19 18.21
CA SER A 179 10.07 11.84 18.41
C SER A 179 11.00 13.03 18.18
N LEU A 180 10.81 13.78 17.08
CA LEU A 180 11.60 14.98 16.80
C LEU A 180 11.46 16.04 17.90
N LEU A 181 10.23 16.30 18.35
CA LEU A 181 9.97 17.28 19.40
C LEU A 181 10.49 16.83 20.77
N ALA A 182 10.42 15.55 21.10
CA ALA A 182 10.95 14.99 22.34
C ALA A 182 12.48 15.17 22.43
N HIS A 183 13.18 15.16 21.29
CA HIS A 183 14.62 15.42 21.19
C HIS A 183 14.94 16.91 20.93
N ASN A 184 14.06 17.81 21.33
CA ASN A 184 14.25 19.28 21.27
C ASN A 184 14.49 19.84 19.84
N VAL A 185 14.08 19.11 18.79
CA VAL A 185 14.09 19.65 17.42
C VAL A 185 12.98 20.70 17.29
N PHE A 186 13.33 21.89 16.76
CA PHE A 186 12.34 22.95 16.56
C PHE A 186 11.19 22.50 15.65
N ILE A 187 9.99 23.01 15.91
CA ILE A 187 8.77 22.67 15.17
C ILE A 187 8.95 22.89 13.64
N THR A 188 9.61 23.98 13.25
CA THR A 188 9.93 24.30 11.85
C THR A 188 10.78 23.22 11.20
N ASP A 189 11.86 22.85 11.85
CA ASP A 189 12.81 21.86 11.35
C ASP A 189 12.16 20.46 11.33
N SER A 190 11.35 20.16 12.35
CA SER A 190 10.56 18.93 12.40
C SER A 190 9.61 18.79 11.21
N MET A 191 8.93 19.87 10.81
CA MET A 191 8.06 19.87 9.62
C MET A 191 8.86 19.69 8.33
N GLU A 192 10.05 20.29 8.18
CA GLU A 192 10.91 20.07 7.02
C GLU A 192 11.42 18.61 6.93
N ILE A 193 11.73 18.01 8.08
CA ILE A 193 12.14 16.60 8.15
C ILE A 193 10.96 15.70 7.75
N LEU A 194 9.77 15.97 8.29
CA LEU A 194 8.54 15.26 7.96
C LEU A 194 8.23 15.31 6.46
N ASP A 195 8.42 16.47 5.81
CA ASP A 195 8.25 16.60 4.36
C ASP A 195 9.21 15.69 3.57
N LYS A 196 10.47 15.60 4.01
CA LYS A 196 11.49 14.74 3.37
C LYS A 196 11.22 13.25 3.59
N VAL A 197 10.69 12.89 4.75
CA VAL A 197 10.42 11.48 5.13
C VAL A 197 9.11 10.97 4.53
N SER A 198 8.10 11.81 4.41
CA SER A 198 6.80 11.43 3.84
C SER A 198 6.93 11.02 2.38
N ASN A 199 6.31 9.89 2.02
CA ASN A 199 6.22 9.41 0.64
C ASN A 199 4.86 9.69 0.00
N ASN A 200 3.90 10.19 0.79
CA ASN A 200 2.56 10.51 0.34
C ASN A 200 2.47 11.99 -0.06
N GLU A 201 2.16 12.25 -1.34
CA GLU A 201 2.13 13.61 -1.87
C GLU A 201 1.01 14.46 -1.26
N ILE A 202 -0.09 13.83 -0.79
CA ILE A 202 -1.20 14.53 -0.13
C ILE A 202 -0.74 15.00 1.25
N TYR A 203 -0.05 14.14 2.02
CA TYR A 203 0.51 14.50 3.32
C TYR A 203 1.63 15.53 3.19
N LYS A 204 2.49 15.42 2.17
CA LYS A 204 3.47 16.49 1.87
C LYS A 204 2.81 17.84 1.69
N GLN A 205 1.68 17.88 1.00
CA GLN A 205 0.95 19.13 0.79
C GLN A 205 0.41 19.72 2.11
N LEU A 206 -0.09 18.84 3.03
CA LEU A 206 -0.50 19.27 4.37
C LEU A 206 0.69 19.82 5.19
N ILE A 207 1.82 19.14 5.13
CA ILE A 207 3.06 19.55 5.81
C ILE A 207 3.57 20.88 5.25
N HIS A 208 3.57 21.06 3.93
CA HIS A 208 3.92 22.33 3.29
C HIS A 208 3.00 23.48 3.73
N ASN A 209 1.70 23.22 3.88
CA ASN A 209 0.76 24.20 4.39
C ASN A 209 1.06 24.54 5.86
N ALA A 210 1.47 23.54 6.66
CA ALA A 210 1.89 23.77 8.05
C ALA A 210 3.16 24.65 8.12
N ILE A 211 4.18 24.36 7.31
CA ILE A 211 5.40 25.17 7.22
C ILE A 211 5.05 26.62 6.84
N ASN A 212 4.20 26.82 5.84
CA ASN A 212 3.75 28.14 5.40
C ASN A 212 2.96 28.89 6.50
N ASN A 213 2.19 28.16 7.32
CA ASN A 213 1.46 28.76 8.44
C ASN A 213 2.40 29.21 9.55
N ILE A 214 3.38 28.38 9.91
CA ILE A 214 4.41 28.72 10.90
C ILE A 214 5.19 29.96 10.46
N ALA A 215 5.60 30.04 9.19
CA ALA A 215 6.32 31.20 8.63
C ALA A 215 5.49 32.50 8.70
N LYS A 216 4.15 32.39 8.74
CA LYS A 216 3.22 33.52 8.90
C LYS A 216 2.80 33.76 10.36
N GLY A 217 3.41 33.09 11.31
CA GLY A 217 3.05 33.18 12.75
C GLY A 217 1.69 32.59 13.10
N LYS A 218 1.15 31.69 12.23
CA LYS A 218 -0.09 30.99 12.51
C LYS A 218 0.19 29.64 13.18
N SER A 219 -0.84 29.09 13.83
CA SER A 219 -0.83 27.75 14.41
C SER A 219 -0.61 26.67 13.34
N ILE A 220 0.19 25.66 13.66
CA ILE A 220 0.38 24.50 12.76
C ILE A 220 -0.92 23.72 12.56
N SER A 221 -1.76 23.64 13.61
CA SER A 221 -3.06 22.94 13.55
C SER A 221 -3.96 23.48 12.45
N THR A 222 -3.87 24.75 12.10
CA THR A 222 -4.66 25.36 11.03
C THR A 222 -4.48 24.70 9.68
N ALA A 223 -3.32 24.08 9.40
CA ALA A 223 -3.07 23.38 8.15
C ALA A 223 -3.81 22.05 8.03
N PHE A 224 -4.16 21.45 9.18
CA PHE A 224 -4.83 20.15 9.27
C PHE A 224 -6.34 20.25 9.46
N LYS A 225 -6.84 21.48 9.67
CA LYS A 225 -8.25 21.74 9.88
C LYS A 225 -9.08 21.37 8.63
N ASP A 226 -10.17 20.63 8.83
CA ASP A 226 -11.13 20.25 7.80
C ASP A 226 -10.50 19.51 6.60
N GLN A 227 -9.36 18.85 6.83
CA GLN A 227 -8.68 18.07 5.79
C GLN A 227 -9.22 16.63 5.77
N TRP A 228 -9.78 16.20 4.63
CA TRP A 228 -10.34 14.87 4.47
C TRP A 228 -9.33 13.72 4.74
N ALA A 229 -8.05 13.97 4.47
CA ALA A 229 -6.98 12.99 4.67
C ALA A 229 -6.44 12.97 6.10
N PHE A 230 -6.86 13.93 6.96
CA PHE A 230 -6.39 14.04 8.33
C PHE A 230 -7.58 13.96 9.30
N PRO A 231 -7.73 12.87 10.06
CA PRO A 231 -8.90 12.64 10.88
C PRO A 231 -9.08 13.70 11.98
N ILE A 232 -10.33 14.08 12.25
CA ILE A 232 -10.70 15.09 13.23
C ILE A 232 -10.07 14.84 14.62
N PRO A 233 -10.09 13.59 15.19
CA PRO A 233 -9.47 13.35 16.48
C PRO A 233 -7.96 13.66 16.50
N ALA A 234 -7.23 13.37 15.44
CA ALA A 234 -5.81 13.70 15.32
C ALA A 234 -5.59 15.22 15.25
N TYR A 235 -6.43 15.93 14.50
CA TYR A 235 -6.43 17.40 14.45
C TYR A 235 -6.66 18.01 15.82
N GLU A 236 -7.69 17.58 16.56
CA GLU A 236 -8.01 18.11 17.90
C GLU A 236 -6.88 17.87 18.92
N MET A 237 -6.15 16.78 18.78
CA MET A 237 -4.97 16.52 19.63
C MET A 237 -3.81 17.47 19.29
N ILE A 238 -3.61 17.83 18.01
CA ILE A 238 -2.63 18.87 17.64
C ILE A 238 -3.04 20.20 18.28
N VAL A 239 -4.31 20.60 18.14
CA VAL A 239 -4.83 21.84 18.75
C VAL A 239 -4.62 21.87 20.26
N THR A 240 -4.90 20.74 20.93
CA THR A 240 -4.72 20.62 22.38
C THR A 240 -3.25 20.72 22.75
N GLY A 241 -2.39 19.99 22.04
CA GLY A 241 -0.94 20.01 22.27
C GLY A 241 -0.31 21.38 22.04
N GLU A 242 -0.75 22.14 21.02
CA GLU A 242 -0.31 23.52 20.79
C GLU A 242 -0.71 24.46 21.96
N LYS A 243 -1.96 24.34 22.42
CA LYS A 243 -2.48 25.20 23.50
C LYS A 243 -1.85 24.91 24.87
N THR A 244 -1.54 23.64 25.12
CA THR A 244 -0.99 23.20 26.42
C THR A 244 0.54 23.14 26.45
N GLY A 245 1.20 23.27 25.28
CA GLY A 245 2.65 23.07 25.15
C GLY A 245 3.08 21.62 25.24
N GLN A 246 2.15 20.66 25.13
CA GLN A 246 2.38 19.23 25.28
C GLN A 246 2.26 18.47 23.93
N LEU A 247 2.73 19.10 22.84
CA LEU A 247 2.68 18.49 21.49
C LEU A 247 3.33 17.10 21.43
N PRO A 248 4.53 16.85 22.01
CA PRO A 248 5.14 15.52 21.96
C PRO A 248 4.23 14.44 22.55
N GLU A 249 3.67 14.69 23.73
CA GLU A 249 2.78 13.74 24.41
C GLU A 249 1.49 13.48 23.62
N MET A 250 0.87 14.55 23.12
CA MET A 250 -0.35 14.44 22.32
C MET A 250 -0.09 13.67 21.02
N MET A 251 1.01 13.91 20.36
CA MET A 251 1.37 13.20 19.13
C MET A 251 1.71 11.74 19.38
N ASN A 252 2.33 11.38 20.49
CA ASN A 252 2.53 9.99 20.88
C ASN A 252 1.19 9.27 21.11
N LYS A 253 0.22 9.90 21.76
CA LYS A 253 -1.14 9.35 21.93
C LYS A 253 -1.84 9.14 20.58
N VAL A 254 -1.73 10.11 19.68
CA VAL A 254 -2.26 9.98 18.31
C VAL A 254 -1.59 8.81 17.58
N ALA A 255 -0.26 8.73 17.64
CA ALA A 255 0.49 7.65 16.98
C ALA A 255 0.04 6.27 17.48
N ALA A 256 -0.03 6.05 18.80
CA ALA A 256 -0.47 4.80 19.40
C ALA A 256 -1.91 4.44 19.00
N TYR A 257 -2.83 5.38 19.06
CA TYR A 257 -4.24 5.18 18.70
C TYR A 257 -4.41 4.81 17.22
N TYR A 258 -3.77 5.56 16.30
CA TYR A 258 -3.89 5.28 14.87
C TYR A 258 -3.09 4.05 14.44
N GLN A 259 -2.03 3.68 15.15
CA GLN A 259 -1.33 2.42 14.94
C GLN A 259 -2.25 1.21 15.23
N ASP A 260 -3.04 1.27 16.30
CA ASP A 260 -4.01 0.21 16.60
C ASP A 260 -5.17 0.19 15.60
N LEU A 261 -5.68 1.35 15.19
CA LEU A 261 -6.67 1.43 14.12
C LEU A 261 -6.13 0.87 12.80
N HIS A 262 -4.86 1.16 12.48
CA HIS A 262 -4.20 0.62 11.29
C HIS A 262 -4.09 -0.91 11.34
N LYS A 263 -3.62 -1.49 12.46
CA LYS A 263 -3.57 -2.95 12.67
C LYS A 263 -4.94 -3.58 12.47
N ASN A 264 -5.99 -2.98 13.05
CA ASN A 264 -7.35 -3.45 12.92
C ASN A 264 -7.88 -3.33 11.48
N ALA A 265 -7.57 -2.25 10.77
CA ALA A 265 -7.96 -2.06 9.38
C ALA A 265 -7.30 -3.10 8.45
N VAL A 266 -6.01 -3.40 8.67
CA VAL A 266 -5.29 -4.47 7.94
C VAL A 266 -5.91 -5.85 8.23
N ALA A 267 -6.27 -6.14 9.48
CA ALA A 267 -6.94 -7.39 9.85
C ALA A 267 -8.31 -7.53 9.15
N ARG A 268 -9.08 -6.45 9.05
CA ARG A 268 -10.36 -6.43 8.34
C ARG A 268 -10.20 -6.74 6.85
N ILE A 269 -9.14 -6.23 6.19
CA ILE A 269 -8.87 -6.57 4.78
C ILE A 269 -8.78 -8.09 4.59
N LYS A 270 -8.05 -8.79 5.45
CA LYS A 270 -7.95 -10.27 5.40
C LYS A 270 -9.34 -10.92 5.46
N THR A 271 -10.15 -10.49 6.41
CA THR A 271 -11.50 -11.04 6.61
C THR A 271 -12.42 -10.82 5.42
N PHE A 272 -12.30 -9.70 4.69
CA PHE A 272 -13.11 -9.42 3.51
C PHE A 272 -12.61 -10.10 2.24
N ILE A 273 -11.30 -10.27 2.09
CA ILE A 273 -10.72 -10.89 0.88
C ILE A 273 -11.16 -12.35 0.75
N GLU A 274 -11.23 -13.09 1.86
CA GLU A 274 -11.58 -14.52 1.84
C GLU A 274 -12.96 -14.79 1.24
N PRO A 275 -14.08 -14.17 1.68
CA PRO A 275 -15.39 -14.33 1.03
C PRO A 275 -15.39 -13.90 -0.46
N ILE A 276 -14.68 -12.83 -0.79
CA ILE A 276 -14.59 -12.36 -2.18
C ILE A 276 -13.91 -13.41 -3.06
N LEU A 277 -12.82 -14.01 -2.58
CA LEU A 277 -12.13 -15.08 -3.30
C LEU A 277 -13.01 -16.32 -3.46
N ILE A 278 -13.75 -16.72 -2.41
CA ILE A 278 -14.67 -17.85 -2.49
C ILE A 278 -15.76 -17.59 -3.52
N ILE A 279 -16.39 -16.42 -3.51
CA ILE A 279 -17.42 -16.05 -4.49
C ILE A 279 -16.83 -16.07 -5.91
N LEU A 280 -15.67 -15.47 -6.11
CA LEU A 280 -14.99 -15.43 -7.41
C LEU A 280 -14.69 -16.84 -7.93
N LEU A 281 -14.15 -17.72 -7.08
CA LEU A 281 -13.88 -19.11 -7.41
C LEU A 281 -15.17 -19.88 -7.72
N THR A 282 -16.21 -19.72 -6.91
CA THR A 282 -17.50 -20.39 -7.10
C THR A 282 -18.13 -19.98 -8.43
N VAL A 283 -18.14 -18.69 -8.75
CA VAL A 283 -18.66 -18.19 -10.04
C VAL A 283 -17.83 -18.74 -11.20
N MET A 284 -16.51 -18.68 -11.12
CA MET A 284 -15.62 -19.16 -12.16
C MET A 284 -15.81 -20.66 -12.43
N VAL A 285 -15.76 -21.48 -11.36
CA VAL A 285 -15.94 -22.95 -11.48
C VAL A 285 -17.36 -23.28 -11.91
N GLY A 286 -18.37 -22.60 -11.35
CA GLY A 286 -19.78 -22.79 -11.68
C GLY A 286 -20.06 -22.53 -13.17
N VAL A 287 -19.56 -21.44 -13.74
CA VAL A 287 -19.69 -21.13 -15.17
C VAL A 287 -19.03 -22.20 -16.03
N ILE A 288 -17.84 -22.66 -15.66
CA ILE A 288 -17.13 -23.72 -16.41
C ILE A 288 -17.91 -25.03 -16.34
N VAL A 289 -18.36 -25.44 -15.15
CA VAL A 289 -19.14 -26.68 -14.98
C VAL A 289 -20.45 -26.62 -15.75
N LEU A 290 -21.18 -25.52 -15.67
CA LEU A 290 -22.44 -25.35 -16.41
C LEU A 290 -22.18 -25.37 -17.93
N SER A 291 -21.09 -24.80 -18.41
CA SER A 291 -20.76 -24.81 -19.84
C SER A 291 -20.46 -26.22 -20.39
N ILE A 292 -20.14 -27.17 -19.50
CA ILE A 292 -19.90 -28.59 -19.87
C ILE A 292 -21.17 -29.42 -19.64
N VAL A 293 -21.82 -29.26 -18.49
CA VAL A 293 -22.93 -30.13 -18.06
C VAL A 293 -24.22 -29.85 -18.83
N VAL A 294 -24.56 -28.57 -19.07
CA VAL A 294 -25.79 -28.21 -19.79
C VAL A 294 -25.82 -28.81 -21.19
N PRO A 295 -24.76 -28.68 -21.97
CA PRO A 295 -24.70 -29.37 -23.25
C PRO A 295 -24.83 -30.89 -23.15
N MET A 296 -24.17 -31.54 -22.17
CA MET A 296 -24.29 -33.00 -21.99
C MET A 296 -25.75 -33.47 -21.78
N PHE A 297 -26.52 -32.70 -21.03
CA PHE A 297 -27.96 -32.99 -20.87
C PHE A 297 -28.76 -32.82 -22.14
N ASN A 298 -28.47 -31.79 -22.93
CA ASN A 298 -29.12 -31.59 -24.26
C ASN A 298 -28.81 -32.74 -25.22
N MET A 299 -27.57 -33.23 -25.20
CA MET A 299 -27.16 -34.39 -25.98
C MET A 299 -27.95 -35.63 -25.59
N TYR A 300 -28.07 -35.91 -24.28
CA TYR A 300 -28.83 -37.05 -23.79
C TYR A 300 -30.30 -37.00 -24.21
N SER A 301 -30.91 -35.83 -24.16
CA SER A 301 -32.29 -35.60 -24.59
C SER A 301 -32.47 -35.79 -26.10
N ALA A 302 -31.48 -35.42 -26.90
CA ALA A 302 -31.52 -35.61 -28.39
C ALA A 302 -31.36 -37.06 -28.83
N ILE A 303 -30.71 -37.90 -28.03
CA ILE A 303 -30.55 -39.34 -28.31
C ILE A 303 -31.84 -40.13 -27.98
N GLN A 304 -32.68 -39.61 -27.08
CA GLN A 304 -33.93 -40.25 -26.68
C GLN A 304 -35.15 -39.82 -27.52
N ALA A 305 -35.04 -38.79 -28.33
CA ALA A 305 -36.07 -38.31 -29.25
C ALA A 305 -35.87 -38.89 -30.65
#